data_9369e72069214cbe8f31c58caf1e60c1
#
_entry.id   9369e72069214cbe8f31c58caf1e60c1
#
_cell.length_a   1.000
_cell.length_b   1.000
_cell.length_c   1.000
_cell.angle_alpha   90.00
_cell.angle_beta   90.00
_cell.angle_gamma   90.00
#
_symmetry.space_group_name_H-M   'P 1'
#
loop_
_entity.id
_entity.type
_entity.pdbx_description
1 polymer ?
#
loop_
_entity_poly.entity_id
_entity_poly.type
_entity_poly.pdbx_seq_one_letter_code
_entity_poly.pdbx_strand_id
1 'polypeptide(L)'
;LYFAGQINGTSGYEEAAGQGLIAGANAALKATGRPPFLLQRSQAYLAVMIDDLVTKGTTEPYRLFTSRAEYRLLLRQDNCDLRLTPLAAQIGLVSDFRQQHTQAKIDAVTAAKTLLAETRFDGLSAVQWLKRPENTPTSLPSELRDRFTPEVWSLVENDVKYAGYITRQEDLVAKTARMEEKMIPADFDYHAI
;
A
#
# COMPACT_ATOMS: atom_id res chain seq x y z
N LEU A 1 -2.33 -16.45 22.72
CA LEU A 1 -1.87 -15.21 23.33
C LEU A 1 -1.16 -14.37 22.27
N TYR A 2 -1.45 -13.06 22.28
CA TYR A 2 -0.83 -12.07 21.38
C TYR A 2 -0.29 -10.93 22.21
N PHE A 3 0.84 -10.38 21.80
CA PHE A 3 1.50 -9.24 22.43
C PHE A 3 1.53 -8.05 21.50
N ALA A 4 1.48 -6.83 22.05
CA ALA A 4 1.57 -5.59 21.29
C ALA A 4 2.19 -4.48 22.14
N GLY A 5 2.83 -3.50 21.48
CA GLY A 5 3.44 -2.36 22.14
C GLY A 5 4.85 -2.61 22.62
N GLN A 6 5.22 -1.99 23.76
CA GLN A 6 6.60 -1.97 24.24
C GLN A 6 7.21 -3.35 24.51
N ILE A 7 6.40 -4.34 24.86
CA ILE A 7 6.86 -5.72 25.06
C ILE A 7 7.47 -6.33 23.78
N ASN A 8 7.13 -5.79 22.62
CA ASN A 8 7.69 -6.17 21.32
C ASN A 8 8.78 -5.20 20.83
N GLY A 9 9.32 -4.36 21.71
CA GLY A 9 10.45 -3.48 21.38
C GLY A 9 10.10 -2.15 20.73
N THR A 10 8.83 -1.75 20.65
CA THR A 10 8.44 -0.44 20.13
C THR A 10 8.25 0.59 21.24
N SER A 11 8.55 1.87 20.98
CA SER A 11 8.39 2.96 21.95
C SER A 11 7.38 4.03 21.52
N GLY A 12 6.92 4.04 20.26
CA GLY A 12 5.98 5.02 19.75
C GLY A 12 4.52 4.59 19.92
N TYR A 13 3.62 5.58 20.05
CA TYR A 13 2.18 5.32 20.18
C TYR A 13 1.61 4.71 18.89
N GLU A 14 2.04 5.19 17.74
CA GLU A 14 1.59 4.72 16.43
C GLU A 14 2.00 3.28 16.19
N GLU A 15 3.23 2.92 16.55
CA GLU A 15 3.74 1.55 16.44
C GLU A 15 2.95 0.61 17.36
N ALA A 16 2.69 1.03 18.60
CA ALA A 16 1.92 0.25 19.56
C ALA A 16 0.46 0.06 19.10
N ALA A 17 -0.17 1.11 18.59
CA ALA A 17 -1.53 1.06 18.04
C ALA A 17 -1.61 0.12 16.84
N GLY A 18 -0.65 0.20 15.92
CA GLY A 18 -0.57 -0.68 14.76
C GLY A 18 -0.41 -2.15 15.13
N GLN A 19 0.49 -2.47 16.08
CA GLN A 19 0.64 -3.83 16.61
C GLN A 19 -0.66 -4.31 17.27
N GLY A 20 -1.30 -3.46 18.08
CA GLY A 20 -2.55 -3.78 18.75
C GLY A 20 -3.68 -4.11 17.78
N LEU A 21 -3.79 -3.36 16.67
CA LEU A 21 -4.75 -3.61 15.61
C LEU A 21 -4.55 -5.00 15.00
N ILE A 22 -3.33 -5.34 14.59
CA ILE A 22 -3.04 -6.63 13.96
C ILE A 22 -3.15 -7.79 14.96
N ALA A 23 -2.68 -7.60 16.20
CA ALA A 23 -2.79 -8.60 17.26
C ALA A 23 -4.27 -8.89 17.59
N GLY A 24 -5.09 -7.85 17.73
CA GLY A 24 -6.53 -7.98 18.01
C GLY A 24 -7.28 -8.64 16.86
N ALA A 25 -7.02 -8.22 15.60
CA ALA A 25 -7.61 -8.83 14.42
C ALA A 25 -7.27 -10.34 14.35
N ASN A 26 -6.00 -10.69 14.50
CA ASN A 26 -5.56 -12.08 14.43
C ASN A 26 -6.05 -12.93 15.63
N ALA A 27 -6.19 -12.32 16.81
CA ALA A 27 -6.80 -13.01 17.97
C ALA A 27 -8.26 -13.36 17.68
N ALA A 28 -9.05 -12.43 17.12
CA ALA A 28 -10.45 -12.66 16.75
C ALA A 28 -10.58 -13.71 15.63
N LEU A 29 -9.76 -13.62 14.58
CA LEU A 29 -9.73 -14.59 13.49
C LEU A 29 -9.40 -15.99 14.01
N LYS A 30 -8.39 -16.13 14.86
CA LYS A 30 -8.03 -17.41 15.48
C LYS A 30 -9.15 -17.97 16.34
N ALA A 31 -9.82 -17.14 17.14
CA ALA A 31 -10.93 -17.56 17.99
C ALA A 31 -12.13 -18.07 17.17
N THR A 32 -12.27 -17.61 15.93
CA THR A 32 -13.34 -18.02 14.99
C THR A 32 -12.88 -19.06 13.96
N GLY A 33 -11.69 -19.63 14.12
CA GLY A 33 -11.16 -20.67 13.21
C GLY A 33 -10.81 -20.16 11.80
N ARG A 34 -10.64 -18.84 11.63
CA ARG A 34 -10.30 -18.21 10.36
C ARG A 34 -8.78 -18.10 10.18
N PRO A 35 -8.29 -18.07 8.93
CA PRO A 35 -6.86 -17.89 8.66
C PRO A 35 -6.35 -16.54 9.17
N PRO A 36 -5.04 -16.42 9.51
CA PRO A 36 -4.48 -15.18 10.00
C PRO A 36 -4.48 -14.09 8.92
N PHE A 37 -4.64 -12.85 9.38
CA PHE A 37 -4.49 -11.65 8.55
C PHE A 37 -3.03 -11.24 8.55
N LEU A 38 -2.37 -11.46 7.42
CA LEU A 38 -0.97 -11.12 7.19
C LEU A 38 -0.88 -10.06 6.10
N LEU A 39 -0.15 -9.00 6.37
CA LEU A 39 0.14 -7.94 5.41
C LEU A 39 1.60 -8.05 4.95
N GLN A 40 1.82 -7.85 3.67
CA GLN A 40 3.15 -7.81 3.07
C GLN A 40 3.78 -6.41 3.21
N ARG A 41 5.10 -6.33 3.21
CA ARG A 41 5.88 -5.08 3.27
C ARG A 41 5.50 -4.09 2.17
N SER A 42 5.06 -4.57 1.01
CA SER A 42 4.56 -3.76 -0.11
C SER A 42 3.13 -3.22 0.09
N GLN A 43 2.41 -3.69 1.11
CA GLN A 43 1.00 -3.32 1.33
C GLN A 43 0.81 -2.25 2.42
N ALA A 44 1.68 -2.22 3.45
CA ALA A 44 1.52 -1.29 4.55
C ALA A 44 2.83 -1.00 5.29
N TYR A 45 3.00 0.24 5.79
CA TYR A 45 4.07 0.56 6.75
C TYR A 45 4.00 -0.30 8.02
N LEU A 46 2.79 -0.63 8.45
CA LEU A 46 2.54 -1.54 9.56
C LEU A 46 3.15 -2.92 9.32
N ALA A 47 3.05 -3.42 8.09
CA ALA A 47 3.68 -4.69 7.72
C ALA A 47 5.21 -4.61 7.70
N VAL A 48 5.79 -3.49 7.27
CA VAL A 48 7.23 -3.23 7.35
C VAL A 48 7.72 -3.34 8.80
N MET A 49 7.00 -2.70 9.73
CA MET A 49 7.32 -2.77 11.16
C MET A 49 7.25 -4.20 11.70
N ILE A 50 6.16 -4.91 11.43
CA ILE A 50 5.97 -6.27 11.94
C ILE A 50 7.03 -7.21 11.39
N ASP A 51 7.30 -7.13 10.11
CA ASP A 51 8.33 -7.94 9.45
C ASP A 51 9.72 -7.64 10.02
N ASP A 52 10.10 -6.36 10.18
CA ASP A 52 11.37 -5.99 10.79
C ASP A 52 11.51 -6.54 12.22
N LEU A 53 10.46 -6.45 13.04
CA LEU A 53 10.48 -6.97 14.42
C LEU A 53 10.59 -8.49 14.47
N VAL A 54 9.96 -9.19 13.53
CA VAL A 54 9.96 -10.66 13.48
C VAL A 54 11.27 -11.21 12.90
N THR A 55 11.80 -10.58 11.84
CA THR A 55 12.93 -11.12 11.08
C THR A 55 14.28 -10.59 11.56
N LYS A 56 14.34 -9.33 11.98
CA LYS A 56 15.60 -8.68 12.39
C LYS A 56 15.73 -8.54 13.91
N GLY A 57 14.60 -8.56 14.61
CA GLY A 57 14.55 -8.20 16.03
C GLY A 57 14.92 -6.74 16.26
N THR A 58 15.21 -6.39 17.52
CA THR A 58 15.64 -5.05 17.88
C THR A 58 16.58 -5.07 19.09
N THR A 59 17.67 -4.32 19.02
CA THR A 59 18.61 -4.09 20.14
C THR A 59 18.37 -2.76 20.84
N GLU A 60 17.58 -1.88 20.23
CA GLU A 60 17.15 -0.56 20.72
C GLU A 60 15.65 -0.37 20.45
N PRO A 61 14.98 0.60 21.08
CA PRO A 61 13.55 0.85 20.83
C PRO A 61 13.28 1.11 19.35
N TYR A 62 12.44 0.27 18.75
CA TYR A 62 12.09 0.37 17.33
C TYR A 62 11.24 1.60 17.06
N ARG A 63 11.61 2.38 16.03
CA ARG A 63 10.80 3.46 15.46
C ARG A 63 10.63 3.23 13.96
N LEU A 64 9.40 3.42 13.52
CA LEU A 64 9.02 3.25 12.11
C LEU A 64 9.29 4.54 11.33
N PHE A 65 10.47 4.65 10.77
CA PHE A 65 10.83 5.71 9.84
C PHE A 65 10.49 5.33 8.40
N THR A 66 10.18 6.33 7.59
CA THR A 66 9.92 6.13 6.15
C THR A 66 11.11 5.50 5.40
N SER A 67 12.34 5.71 5.91
CA SER A 67 13.55 5.09 5.36
C SER A 67 13.59 3.56 5.48
N ARG A 68 12.77 2.97 6.36
CA ARG A 68 12.68 1.51 6.52
C ARG A 68 11.84 0.83 5.43
N ALA A 69 11.03 1.61 4.71
CA ALA A 69 10.17 1.09 3.65
C ALA A 69 10.86 1.22 2.29
N GLU A 70 11.02 0.11 1.60
CA GLU A 70 11.59 0.02 0.26
C GLU A 70 10.60 0.42 -0.84
N TYR A 71 9.27 0.26 -0.59
CA TYR A 71 8.22 0.48 -1.59
C TYR A 71 7.44 1.77 -1.37
N ARG A 72 8.15 2.89 -1.11
CA ARG A 72 7.52 4.15 -0.67
C ARG A 72 6.52 4.75 -1.65
N LEU A 73 6.72 4.54 -2.95
CA LEU A 73 5.78 5.04 -3.97
C LEU A 73 4.49 4.21 -4.05
N LEU A 74 4.52 2.95 -3.61
CA LEU A 74 3.32 2.14 -3.43
C LEU A 74 2.62 2.50 -2.10
N LEU A 75 3.40 2.81 -1.04
CA LEU A 75 2.92 3.04 0.32
C LEU A 75 2.60 4.52 0.60
N ARG A 76 1.98 5.22 -0.34
CA ARG A 76 1.63 6.63 -0.14
C ARG A 76 0.44 6.79 0.82
N GLN A 77 0.38 7.94 1.49
CA GLN A 77 -0.74 8.29 2.36
C GLN A 77 -2.03 8.48 1.55
N ASP A 78 -1.94 9.13 0.39
CA ASP A 78 -3.08 9.47 -0.46
C ASP A 78 -3.85 8.26 -0.98
N ASN A 79 -3.18 7.09 -1.14
CA ASN A 79 -3.77 5.86 -1.65
C ASN A 79 -3.98 4.78 -0.57
N CYS A 80 -3.79 5.09 0.72
CA CYS A 80 -3.80 4.07 1.76
C CYS A 80 -5.17 3.38 1.92
N ASP A 81 -6.25 4.13 1.78
CA ASP A 81 -7.61 3.60 1.80
C ASP A 81 -7.89 2.68 0.61
N LEU A 82 -7.41 3.03 -0.59
CA LEU A 82 -7.57 2.21 -1.80
C LEU A 82 -6.86 0.85 -1.66
N ARG A 83 -5.72 0.80 -0.96
CA ARG A 83 -4.95 -0.43 -0.73
C ARG A 83 -5.48 -1.27 0.43
N LEU A 84 -5.80 -0.62 1.56
CA LEU A 84 -6.02 -1.32 2.82
C LEU A 84 -7.50 -1.59 3.13
N THR A 85 -8.44 -0.73 2.71
CA THR A 85 -9.86 -0.95 2.97
C THR A 85 -10.38 -2.27 2.38
N PRO A 86 -10.05 -2.64 1.12
CA PRO A 86 -10.47 -3.94 0.59
C PRO A 86 -9.94 -5.14 1.40
N LEU A 87 -8.70 -5.07 1.88
CA LEU A 87 -8.10 -6.12 2.71
C LEU A 87 -8.77 -6.19 4.10
N ALA A 88 -9.02 -5.03 4.71
CA ALA A 88 -9.69 -4.93 5.99
C ALA A 88 -11.16 -5.41 5.93
N ALA A 89 -11.83 -5.19 4.80
CA ALA A 89 -13.20 -5.66 4.56
C ALA A 89 -13.29 -7.20 4.56
N GLN A 90 -12.31 -7.89 3.99
CA GLN A 90 -12.27 -9.36 3.95
C GLN A 90 -12.30 -9.99 5.34
N ILE A 91 -11.81 -9.29 6.34
CA ILE A 91 -11.76 -9.78 7.72
C ILE A 91 -12.79 -9.10 8.65
N GLY A 92 -13.61 -8.19 8.12
CA GLY A 92 -14.70 -7.54 8.87
C GLY A 92 -14.22 -6.36 9.74
N LEU A 93 -13.08 -5.74 9.44
CA LEU A 93 -12.55 -4.58 10.20
C LEU A 93 -13.15 -3.23 9.78
N VAL A 94 -13.90 -3.18 8.70
CA VAL A 94 -14.51 -1.95 8.20
C VAL A 94 -16.01 -2.11 7.99
N SER A 95 -16.76 -1.03 8.18
CA SER A 95 -18.19 -1.01 7.92
C SER A 95 -18.49 -1.03 6.41
N ASP A 96 -19.70 -1.48 6.06
CA ASP A 96 -20.19 -1.47 4.68
C ASP A 96 -20.15 -0.04 4.07
N PHE A 97 -20.50 0.97 4.86
CA PHE A 97 -20.39 2.36 4.44
C PHE A 97 -18.95 2.73 4.02
N ARG A 98 -17.96 2.37 4.83
CA ARG A 98 -16.55 2.64 4.52
C ARG A 98 -16.10 1.89 3.27
N GLN A 99 -16.50 0.63 3.14
CA GLN A 99 -16.19 -0.19 1.98
C GLN A 99 -16.80 0.39 0.69
N GLN A 100 -18.09 0.75 0.71
CA GLN A 100 -18.77 1.36 -0.42
C GLN A 100 -18.16 2.70 -0.82
N HIS A 101 -17.83 3.55 0.16
CA HIS A 101 -17.19 4.83 -0.09
C HIS A 101 -15.81 4.66 -0.77
N THR A 102 -15.01 3.72 -0.27
CA THR A 102 -13.70 3.43 -0.86
C THR A 102 -13.84 2.83 -2.27
N GLN A 103 -14.82 1.94 -2.48
CA GLN A 103 -15.07 1.37 -3.80
C GLN A 103 -15.46 2.45 -4.82
N ALA A 104 -16.36 3.35 -4.45
CA ALA A 104 -16.72 4.48 -5.31
C ALA A 104 -15.52 5.37 -5.68
N LYS A 105 -14.57 5.57 -4.75
CA LYS A 105 -13.31 6.28 -5.01
C LYS A 105 -12.40 5.50 -5.97
N ILE A 106 -12.27 4.18 -5.80
CA ILE A 106 -11.50 3.31 -6.72
C ILE A 106 -12.08 3.39 -8.14
N ASP A 107 -13.40 3.31 -8.26
CA ASP A 107 -14.10 3.37 -9.54
C ASP A 107 -13.91 4.75 -10.21
N ALA A 108 -13.97 5.83 -9.43
CA ALA A 108 -13.73 7.18 -9.91
C ALA A 108 -12.28 7.39 -10.40
N VAL A 109 -11.28 6.88 -9.67
CA VAL A 109 -9.86 6.93 -10.08
C VAL A 109 -9.65 6.15 -11.38
N THR A 110 -10.26 4.98 -11.49
CA THR A 110 -10.19 4.13 -12.69
C THR A 110 -10.84 4.83 -13.88
N ALA A 111 -12.03 5.38 -13.71
CA ALA A 111 -12.74 6.13 -14.74
C ALA A 111 -11.95 7.37 -15.20
N ALA A 112 -11.33 8.10 -14.27
CA ALA A 112 -10.50 9.25 -14.60
C ALA A 112 -9.25 8.87 -15.42
N LYS A 113 -8.59 7.75 -15.08
CA LYS A 113 -7.46 7.21 -15.87
C LYS A 113 -7.88 6.81 -17.28
N THR A 114 -9.03 6.12 -17.41
CA THR A 114 -9.61 5.75 -18.70
C THR A 114 -9.92 6.99 -19.54
N LEU A 115 -10.58 7.98 -18.94
CA LEU A 115 -10.88 9.25 -19.61
C LEU A 115 -9.61 9.92 -20.16
N LEU A 116 -8.53 9.99 -19.38
CA LEU A 116 -7.25 10.56 -19.82
C LEU A 116 -6.61 9.74 -20.94
N ALA A 117 -6.74 8.42 -20.92
CA ALA A 117 -6.18 7.56 -21.95
C ALA A 117 -6.90 7.72 -23.30
N GLU A 118 -8.22 7.90 -23.28
CA GLU A 118 -9.08 8.07 -24.47
C GLU A 118 -9.10 9.50 -25.01
N THR A 119 -8.72 10.48 -24.19
CA THR A 119 -8.79 11.91 -24.55
C THR A 119 -7.47 12.37 -25.17
N ARG A 120 -7.56 13.14 -26.25
CA ARG A 120 -6.45 13.90 -26.81
C ARG A 120 -6.56 15.37 -26.46
N PHE A 121 -5.45 15.95 -26.04
CA PHE A 121 -5.34 17.34 -25.64
C PHE A 121 -4.00 17.90 -26.11
N ASP A 122 -4.02 19.06 -26.77
CA ASP A 122 -2.82 19.71 -27.29
C ASP A 122 -1.96 18.80 -28.22
N GLY A 123 -2.62 18.00 -29.06
CA GLY A 123 -1.95 17.08 -30.00
C GLY A 123 -1.40 15.80 -29.37
N LEU A 124 -1.49 15.64 -28.03
CA LEU A 124 -1.02 14.48 -27.26
C LEU A 124 -2.20 13.70 -26.67
N SER A 125 -1.98 12.47 -26.20
CA SER A 125 -2.92 11.89 -25.24
C SER A 125 -2.88 12.70 -23.95
N ALA A 126 -4.03 12.85 -23.29
CA ALA A 126 -4.10 13.61 -22.04
C ALA A 126 -3.19 13.01 -20.94
N VAL A 127 -2.93 11.70 -20.99
CA VAL A 127 -1.93 11.04 -20.12
C VAL A 127 -0.52 11.57 -20.41
N GLN A 128 -0.10 11.65 -21.67
CA GLN A 128 1.22 12.19 -22.04
C GLN A 128 1.34 13.66 -21.69
N TRP A 129 0.27 14.40 -21.86
CA TRP A 129 0.22 15.81 -21.48
C TRP A 129 0.38 15.98 -19.96
N LEU A 130 -0.33 15.20 -19.15
CA LEU A 130 -0.27 15.26 -17.68
C LEU A 130 1.08 14.76 -17.12
N LYS A 131 1.83 13.93 -17.86
CA LYS A 131 3.18 13.49 -17.45
C LYS A 131 4.20 14.64 -17.40
N ARG A 132 3.97 15.75 -18.09
CA ARG A 132 4.87 16.90 -18.06
C ARG A 132 4.82 17.56 -16.67
N PRO A 133 5.97 17.93 -16.07
CA PRO A 133 6.02 18.49 -14.71
C PRO A 133 5.16 19.75 -14.53
N GLU A 134 5.12 20.60 -15.57
CA GLU A 134 4.39 21.86 -15.58
C GLU A 134 2.87 21.70 -15.66
N ASN A 135 2.38 20.56 -16.12
CA ASN A 135 0.96 20.31 -16.31
C ASN A 135 0.34 19.70 -15.05
N THR A 136 -0.82 20.18 -14.68
CA THR A 136 -1.59 19.71 -13.53
C THR A 136 -3.05 19.48 -13.91
N PRO A 137 -3.81 18.70 -13.14
CA PRO A 137 -5.23 18.53 -13.42
C PRO A 137 -6.05 19.84 -13.42
N THR A 138 -5.58 20.86 -12.69
CA THR A 138 -6.23 22.18 -12.69
C THR A 138 -6.13 22.90 -14.04
N SER A 139 -5.15 22.54 -14.86
CA SER A 139 -4.94 23.09 -16.20
C SER A 139 -5.71 22.32 -17.29
N LEU A 140 -6.44 21.25 -16.93
CA LEU A 140 -7.32 20.56 -17.86
C LEU A 140 -8.53 21.43 -18.22
N PRO A 141 -9.13 21.25 -19.43
CA PRO A 141 -10.41 21.84 -19.78
C PRO A 141 -11.47 21.52 -18.74
N SER A 142 -12.38 22.47 -18.48
CA SER A 142 -13.44 22.32 -17.46
C SER A 142 -14.29 21.08 -17.69
N GLU A 143 -14.60 20.76 -18.95
CA GLU A 143 -15.39 19.60 -19.35
C GLU A 143 -14.78 18.24 -18.90
N LEU A 144 -13.47 18.20 -18.73
CA LEU A 144 -12.75 17.04 -18.20
C LEU A 144 -12.54 17.16 -16.69
N ARG A 145 -12.04 18.32 -16.24
CA ARG A 145 -11.68 18.56 -14.85
C ARG A 145 -12.86 18.38 -13.90
N ASP A 146 -14.03 18.94 -14.25
CA ASP A 146 -15.18 19.01 -13.38
C ASP A 146 -15.95 17.68 -13.28
N ARG A 147 -15.49 16.62 -13.97
CA ARG A 147 -16.04 15.26 -13.87
C ARG A 147 -15.64 14.52 -12.60
N PHE A 148 -14.53 14.89 -11.98
CA PHE A 148 -14.00 14.22 -10.79
C PHE A 148 -13.57 15.22 -9.73
N THR A 149 -13.55 14.77 -8.49
CA THR A 149 -13.11 15.61 -7.36
C THR A 149 -11.61 15.92 -7.42
N PRO A 150 -11.16 17.01 -6.78
CA PRO A 150 -9.73 17.31 -6.67
C PRO A 150 -8.93 16.19 -6.04
N GLU A 151 -9.49 15.43 -5.10
CA GLU A 151 -8.87 14.27 -4.48
C GLU A 151 -8.58 13.15 -5.49
N VAL A 152 -9.57 12.82 -6.34
CA VAL A 152 -9.40 11.82 -7.41
C VAL A 152 -8.32 12.29 -8.39
N TRP A 153 -8.34 13.56 -8.78
CA TRP A 153 -7.32 14.11 -9.67
C TRP A 153 -5.91 14.08 -9.08
N SER A 154 -5.75 14.35 -7.80
CA SER A 154 -4.45 14.27 -7.12
C SER A 154 -3.88 12.85 -7.15
N LEU A 155 -4.72 11.83 -6.91
CA LEU A 155 -4.32 10.42 -7.03
C LEU A 155 -3.89 10.05 -8.44
N VAL A 156 -4.69 10.45 -9.43
CA VAL A 156 -4.41 10.19 -10.86
C VAL A 156 -3.13 10.90 -11.31
N GLU A 157 -2.92 12.14 -10.90
CA GLU A 157 -1.71 12.89 -11.20
C GLU A 157 -0.47 12.18 -10.66
N ASN A 158 -0.49 11.76 -9.39
CA ASN A 158 0.60 11.03 -8.76
C ASN A 158 0.89 9.72 -9.51
N ASP A 159 -0.15 8.94 -9.82
CA ASP A 159 0.01 7.67 -10.54
C ASP A 159 0.56 7.87 -11.96
N VAL A 160 0.13 8.91 -12.67
CA VAL A 160 0.59 9.21 -14.03
C VAL A 160 2.04 9.72 -14.03
N LYS A 161 2.37 10.65 -13.13
CA LYS A 161 3.73 11.24 -13.07
C LYS A 161 4.77 10.25 -12.57
N TYR A 162 4.41 9.38 -11.64
CA TYR A 162 5.32 8.38 -11.07
C TYR A 162 5.19 7.00 -11.70
N ALA A 163 4.42 6.83 -12.77
CA ALA A 163 4.12 5.53 -13.39
C ALA A 163 5.36 4.64 -13.58
N GLY A 164 6.44 5.17 -14.15
CA GLY A 164 7.64 4.38 -14.41
C GLY A 164 8.37 3.91 -13.14
N TYR A 165 8.30 4.69 -12.07
CA TYR A 165 8.86 4.29 -10.78
C TYR A 165 7.96 3.31 -10.04
N ILE A 166 6.64 3.48 -10.14
CA ILE A 166 5.65 2.57 -9.58
C ILE A 166 5.81 1.18 -10.19
N THR A 167 5.86 1.10 -11.53
CA THR A 167 6.07 -0.18 -12.23
C THR A 167 7.37 -0.87 -11.79
N ARG A 168 8.46 -0.14 -11.64
CA ARG A 168 9.72 -0.73 -11.12
C ARG A 168 9.58 -1.29 -9.71
N GLN A 169 8.81 -0.63 -8.84
CA GLN A 169 8.55 -1.16 -7.50
C GLN A 169 7.64 -2.39 -7.53
N GLU A 170 6.62 -2.41 -8.40
CA GLU A 170 5.77 -3.58 -8.61
C GLU A 170 6.57 -4.78 -9.15
N ASP A 171 7.47 -4.56 -10.09
CA ASP A 171 8.39 -5.59 -10.58
C ASP A 171 9.30 -6.14 -9.48
N LEU A 172 9.78 -5.25 -8.60
CA LEU A 172 10.60 -5.65 -7.46
C LEU A 172 9.78 -6.48 -6.46
N VAL A 173 8.54 -6.07 -6.14
CA VAL A 173 7.63 -6.85 -5.30
C VAL A 173 7.41 -8.24 -5.88
N ALA A 174 7.10 -8.34 -7.17
CA ALA A 174 6.89 -9.61 -7.85
C ALA A 174 8.15 -10.50 -7.87
N LYS A 175 9.33 -9.88 -7.99
CA LYS A 175 10.61 -10.60 -7.90
C LYS A 175 10.87 -11.12 -6.49
N THR A 176 10.66 -10.30 -5.47
CA THR A 176 10.85 -10.69 -4.07
C THR A 176 9.91 -11.83 -3.69
N ALA A 177 8.61 -11.73 -4.03
CA ALA A 177 7.65 -12.79 -3.77
C ALA A 177 8.08 -14.14 -4.37
N ARG A 178 8.57 -14.14 -5.63
CA ARG A 178 9.10 -15.36 -6.26
C ARG A 178 10.37 -15.91 -5.59
N MET A 179 11.17 -15.04 -4.98
CA MET A 179 12.37 -15.48 -4.23
C MET A 179 11.99 -16.11 -2.89
N GLU A 180 10.98 -15.57 -2.21
CA GLU A 180 10.46 -16.10 -0.93
C GLU A 180 9.82 -17.48 -1.10
N GLU A 181 9.21 -17.77 -2.26
CA GLU A 181 8.65 -19.08 -2.59
C GLU A 181 9.72 -20.13 -2.92
N LYS A 182 10.98 -19.72 -3.11
CA LYS A 182 12.06 -20.65 -3.50
C LYS A 182 12.44 -21.53 -2.32
N MET A 183 12.21 -22.83 -2.48
CA MET A 183 12.59 -23.84 -1.50
C MET A 183 14.11 -23.97 -1.40
N ILE A 184 14.62 -23.94 -0.18
CA ILE A 184 16.00 -24.32 0.11
C ILE A 184 16.08 -25.86 0.09
N PRO A 185 17.02 -26.47 -0.65
CA PRO A 185 17.18 -27.93 -0.64
C PRO A 185 17.39 -28.45 0.78
N ALA A 186 16.80 -29.62 1.09
CA ALA A 186 16.89 -30.20 2.43
C ALA A 186 18.33 -30.60 2.82
N ASP A 187 19.18 -30.81 1.85
CA ASP A 187 20.60 -31.17 1.96
C ASP A 187 21.55 -29.99 1.82
N PHE A 188 21.03 -28.75 1.93
CA PHE A 188 21.84 -27.55 1.78
C PHE A 188 22.82 -27.42 2.97
N ASP A 189 24.11 -27.37 2.66
CA ASP A 189 25.17 -27.19 3.66
C ASP A 189 25.38 -25.70 3.97
N TYR A 190 24.93 -25.26 5.11
CA TYR A 190 25.10 -23.88 5.61
C TYR A 190 26.54 -23.58 6.05
N HIS A 191 27.40 -24.61 6.24
CA HIS A 191 28.80 -24.43 6.62
C HIS A 191 29.73 -24.25 5.42
N ALA A 192 29.19 -24.45 4.20
CA ALA A 192 29.95 -24.27 2.95
C ALA A 192 29.89 -22.82 2.41
N ILE A 193 29.23 -21.90 3.14
CA ILE A 193 29.19 -20.48 2.85
C ILE A 193 30.15 -19.73 3.76
#